data_ce58b02d0cbdb380c1565a7a7c5a9806
#
_entry.id   ce58b02d0cbdb380c1565a7a7c5a9806
#
_cell.length_a   1.000
_cell.length_b   1.000
_cell.length_c   1.000
_cell.angle_alpha   90.00
_cell.angle_beta   90.00
_cell.angle_gamma   90.00
#
_symmetry.space_group_name_H-M   'P 1'
#
loop_
_entity.id
_entity.type
_entity.pdbx_description
1 polymer ?
#
loop_
_entity_poly.entity_id
_entity_poly.type
_entity_poly.pdbx_seq_one_letter_code
_entity_poly.pdbx_strand_id
1 'polypeptide(L)'
;MISIDGLTVEFSGTTLFKDISFTIGDKDRIALMGKNGAGKSTLLKIIAGVRSATRGRVTVGEGGKVGYLPQHLQVEDGRTLVEEASRAFEHLFEIERRIAALNEQLTTRTDYESESYMRLIEEVTAISEKFYAVDLTNYQEDVERILLGLGFERSDFTRQTSEFSGGWRMRIELAKLLLQKPDLLLLD
;
A
#
# COMPACT_ATOMS: atom_id res chain seq x y z
N MET A 1 -5.39 13.80 -7.38
CA MET A 1 -4.35 14.85 -7.51
C MET A 1 -3.52 14.93 -6.23
N ILE A 2 -2.20 14.99 -6.33
CA ILE A 2 -1.27 15.09 -5.19
C ILE A 2 -0.48 16.38 -5.32
N SER A 3 -0.41 17.17 -4.25
CA SER A 3 0.33 18.43 -4.19
C SER A 3 1.55 18.30 -3.29
N ILE A 4 2.66 18.78 -3.79
CA ILE A 4 3.93 18.90 -3.10
C ILE A 4 4.23 20.39 -2.94
N ASP A 5 4.37 20.87 -1.70
CA ASP A 5 4.47 22.29 -1.38
C ASP A 5 5.72 22.59 -0.55
N GLY A 6 6.67 23.33 -1.10
CA GLY A 6 7.85 23.87 -0.42
C GLY A 6 8.75 22.83 0.25
N LEU A 7 8.85 21.62 -0.32
CA LEU A 7 9.65 20.55 0.30
C LEU A 7 11.12 20.94 0.38
N THR A 8 11.65 20.88 1.59
CA THR A 8 13.07 21.08 1.90
C THR A 8 13.58 19.94 2.75
N VAL A 9 14.74 19.42 2.40
CA VAL A 9 15.43 18.35 3.17
C VAL A 9 16.84 18.75 3.48
N GLU A 10 17.17 18.71 4.75
CA GLU A 10 18.49 18.99 5.29
C GLU A 10 18.99 17.80 6.12
N PHE A 11 20.28 17.48 5.98
CA PHE A 11 20.99 16.47 6.75
C PHE A 11 22.21 17.08 7.41
N SER A 12 22.28 17.07 8.73
CA SER A 12 23.45 17.55 9.49
C SER A 12 23.97 18.89 9.00
N GLY A 13 23.05 19.82 8.71
CA GLY A 13 23.40 21.15 8.22
C GLY A 13 23.66 21.27 6.71
N THR A 14 23.58 20.17 5.97
CA THR A 14 23.72 20.17 4.50
C THR A 14 22.35 20.06 3.85
N THR A 15 21.99 21.00 2.98
CA THR A 15 20.75 20.98 2.22
C THR A 15 20.85 20.00 1.05
N LEU A 16 19.99 18.97 1.03
CA LEU A 16 19.91 18.02 -0.07
C LEU A 16 19.12 18.61 -1.25
N PHE A 17 17.96 19.18 -0.95
CA PHE A 17 17.14 19.99 -1.87
C PHE A 17 16.30 20.99 -1.08
N LYS A 18 15.88 22.07 -1.74
CA LYS A 18 15.19 23.18 -1.10
C LYS A 18 14.02 23.67 -1.95
N ASP A 19 12.90 23.93 -1.30
CA ASP A 19 11.73 24.61 -1.84
C ASP A 19 11.19 23.97 -3.13
N ILE A 20 11.05 22.64 -3.13
CA ILE A 20 10.49 21.91 -4.25
C ILE A 20 8.96 21.93 -4.15
N SER A 21 8.31 22.46 -5.19
CA SER A 21 6.86 22.51 -5.30
C SER A 21 6.41 22.06 -6.68
N PHE A 22 5.47 21.12 -6.74
CA PHE A 22 4.80 20.67 -7.96
C PHE A 22 3.56 19.86 -7.63
N THR A 23 2.74 19.59 -8.64
CA THR A 23 1.54 18.77 -8.53
C THR A 23 1.63 17.55 -9.44
N ILE A 24 0.99 16.47 -9.02
CA ILE A 24 0.85 15.22 -9.79
C ILE A 24 -0.62 15.04 -10.08
N GLY A 25 -0.99 15.05 -11.36
CA GLY A 25 -2.34 14.78 -11.83
C GLY A 25 -2.62 13.28 -11.98
N ASP A 26 -3.89 12.93 -12.15
CA ASP A 26 -4.36 11.54 -12.14
C ASP A 26 -3.85 10.69 -13.34
N LYS A 27 -3.38 11.33 -14.41
CA LYS A 27 -2.87 10.64 -15.61
C LYS A 27 -1.41 10.93 -15.89
N ASP A 28 -0.73 11.61 -14.97
CA ASP A 28 0.66 12.01 -15.18
C ASP A 28 1.59 10.80 -15.10
N ARG A 29 2.62 10.84 -15.94
CA ARG A 29 3.77 9.94 -15.91
C ARG A 29 5.01 10.78 -15.79
N ILE A 30 5.61 10.82 -14.61
CA ILE A 30 6.72 11.71 -14.26
C ILE A 30 7.99 10.88 -14.08
N ALA A 31 9.05 11.25 -14.77
CA ALA A 31 10.39 10.70 -14.56
C ALA A 31 11.21 11.65 -13.68
N LEU A 32 11.70 11.13 -12.55
CA LEU A 32 12.60 11.87 -11.66
C LEU A 32 14.04 11.61 -12.05
N MET A 33 14.69 12.61 -12.65
CA MET A 33 16.07 12.51 -13.14
C MET A 33 17.04 13.33 -12.29
N GLY A 34 18.29 12.88 -12.22
CA GLY A 34 19.35 13.56 -11.50
C GLY A 34 20.53 12.65 -11.18
N LYS A 35 21.65 13.25 -10.77
CA LYS A 35 22.86 12.52 -10.36
C LYS A 35 22.58 11.59 -9.16
N ASN A 36 23.45 10.59 -8.99
CA ASN A 36 23.39 9.76 -7.76
C ASN A 36 23.65 10.66 -6.55
N GLY A 37 22.88 10.43 -5.48
CA GLY A 37 22.95 11.27 -4.28
C GLY A 37 22.14 12.58 -4.34
N ALA A 38 21.50 12.92 -5.47
CA ALA A 38 20.70 14.16 -5.60
C ALA A 38 19.41 14.17 -4.78
N GLY A 39 19.07 13.07 -4.11
CA GLY A 39 17.87 13.00 -3.25
C GLY A 39 16.64 12.41 -3.90
N LYS A 40 16.75 11.75 -5.07
CA LYS A 40 15.60 11.12 -5.76
C LYS A 40 14.83 10.16 -4.87
N SER A 41 15.49 9.13 -4.33
CA SER A 41 14.88 8.17 -3.41
C SER A 41 14.35 8.83 -2.13
N THR A 42 15.00 9.90 -1.67
CA THR A 42 14.54 10.66 -0.51
C THR A 42 13.22 11.37 -0.80
N LEU A 43 13.11 11.99 -1.98
CA LEU A 43 11.87 12.64 -2.41
C LEU A 43 10.74 11.64 -2.55
N LEU A 44 10.97 10.48 -3.20
CA LEU A 44 9.98 9.42 -3.33
C LEU A 44 9.52 8.90 -1.96
N LYS A 45 10.44 8.68 -1.01
CA LYS A 45 10.11 8.27 0.36
C LYS A 45 9.28 9.30 1.12
N ILE A 46 9.49 10.59 0.86
CA ILE A 46 8.70 11.67 1.48
C ILE A 46 7.29 11.67 0.88
N ILE A 47 7.14 11.57 -0.44
CA ILE A 47 5.84 11.51 -1.11
C ILE A 47 5.08 10.26 -0.66
N ALA A 48 5.76 9.14 -0.45
CA ALA A 48 5.21 7.90 0.07
C ALA A 48 4.83 7.95 1.57
N GLY A 49 5.17 9.02 2.28
CA GLY A 49 4.95 9.10 3.73
C GLY A 49 5.90 8.24 4.58
N VAL A 50 6.87 7.57 3.97
CA VAL A 50 7.88 6.72 4.65
C VAL A 50 8.91 7.57 5.42
N ARG A 51 9.08 8.82 5.00
CA ARG A 51 10.01 9.76 5.61
C ARG A 51 9.40 11.15 5.70
N SER A 52 9.73 11.91 6.75
CA SER A 52 9.34 13.32 6.87
C SER A 52 10.34 14.24 6.17
N ALA A 53 9.83 15.33 5.60
CA ALA A 53 10.67 16.44 5.13
C ALA A 53 11.11 17.32 6.32
N THR A 54 12.16 18.12 6.14
CA THR A 54 12.56 19.13 7.12
C THR A 54 11.57 20.30 7.14
N ARG A 55 11.07 20.68 5.95
CA ARG A 55 10.01 21.70 5.77
C ARG A 55 9.16 21.34 4.56
N GLY A 56 7.98 21.96 4.48
CA GLY A 56 7.01 21.73 3.42
C GLY A 56 6.09 20.55 3.75
N ARG A 57 5.21 20.23 2.82
CA ARG A 57 4.22 19.17 3.00
C ARG A 57 3.87 18.48 1.69
N VAL A 58 3.41 17.25 1.81
CA VAL A 58 2.75 16.50 0.75
C VAL A 58 1.28 16.38 1.11
N THR A 59 0.40 16.76 0.20
CA THR A 59 -1.05 16.64 0.37
C THR A 59 -1.57 15.64 -0.65
N VAL A 60 -2.10 14.53 -0.17
CA VAL A 60 -2.80 13.53 -0.98
C VAL A 60 -4.30 13.82 -0.87
N GLY A 61 -5.03 13.77 -1.97
CA GLY A 61 -6.49 13.94 -1.95
C GLY A 61 -7.16 12.95 -0.99
N GLU A 62 -8.35 13.29 -0.53
CA GLU A 62 -9.09 12.48 0.46
C GLU A 62 -9.28 11.04 -0.04
N GLY A 63 -8.90 10.08 0.79
CA GLY A 63 -8.94 8.65 0.45
C GLY A 63 -7.86 8.16 -0.52
N GLY A 64 -6.97 9.03 -1.01
CA GLY A 64 -5.95 8.68 -1.99
C GLY A 64 -4.91 7.70 -1.44
N LYS A 65 -4.60 6.67 -2.23
CA LYS A 65 -3.63 5.61 -1.90
C LYS A 65 -2.33 5.82 -2.65
N VAL A 66 -1.21 5.81 -1.92
CA VAL A 66 0.14 5.90 -2.51
C VAL A 66 0.84 4.56 -2.35
N GLY A 67 1.20 3.93 -3.47
CA GLY A 67 2.05 2.74 -3.52
C GLY A 67 3.51 3.13 -3.73
N TYR A 68 4.41 2.56 -2.96
CA TYR A 68 5.85 2.81 -3.08
C TYR A 68 6.62 1.50 -3.20
N LEU A 69 7.36 1.35 -4.29
CA LEU A 69 8.28 0.23 -4.54
C LEU A 69 9.72 0.71 -4.29
N PRO A 70 10.36 0.31 -3.20
CA PRO A 70 11.74 0.68 -2.92
C PRO A 70 12.73 -0.08 -3.80
N GLN A 71 13.91 0.47 -4.02
CA GLN A 71 14.99 -0.14 -4.81
C GLN A 71 15.50 -1.47 -4.21
N HIS A 72 15.47 -1.60 -2.90
CA HIS A 72 15.87 -2.81 -2.19
C HIS A 72 14.70 -3.38 -1.40
N LEU A 73 14.36 -4.61 -1.69
CA LEU A 73 13.26 -5.33 -1.07
C LEU A 73 13.78 -6.52 -0.27
N GLN A 74 13.12 -6.77 0.85
CA GLN A 74 13.20 -8.03 1.56
C GLN A 74 11.88 -8.78 1.34
N VAL A 75 11.87 -9.71 0.38
CA VAL A 75 10.75 -10.66 0.23
C VAL A 75 10.95 -11.77 1.24
N GLU A 76 9.95 -12.02 2.07
CA GLU A 76 9.98 -13.13 3.02
C GLU A 76 9.93 -14.47 2.26
N ASP A 77 10.78 -15.40 2.68
CA ASP A 77 10.79 -16.76 2.16
C ASP A 77 9.73 -17.63 2.85
N GLY A 78 9.33 -18.74 2.21
CA GLY A 78 8.46 -19.74 2.83
C GLY A 78 7.00 -19.69 2.41
N ARG A 79 6.66 -18.88 1.39
CA ARG A 79 5.33 -18.86 0.75
C ARG A 79 5.45 -19.12 -0.74
N THR A 80 4.37 -19.61 -1.32
CA THR A 80 4.26 -19.70 -2.78
C THR A 80 4.05 -18.31 -3.39
N LEU A 81 4.28 -18.19 -4.70
CA LEU A 81 4.09 -16.94 -5.45
C LEU A 81 2.67 -16.36 -5.24
N VAL A 82 1.63 -17.19 -5.35
CA VAL A 82 0.24 -16.75 -5.19
C VAL A 82 -0.05 -16.34 -3.76
N GLU A 83 0.41 -17.10 -2.77
CA GLU A 83 0.24 -16.75 -1.36
C GLU A 83 0.90 -15.41 -1.04
N GLU A 84 2.11 -15.17 -1.52
CA GLU A 84 2.82 -13.91 -1.29
C GLU A 84 2.12 -12.73 -1.99
N ALA A 85 1.68 -12.90 -3.24
CA ALA A 85 0.93 -11.86 -3.95
C ALA A 85 -0.42 -11.55 -3.27
N SER A 86 -1.11 -12.58 -2.74
CA SER A 86 -2.39 -12.43 -2.04
C SER A 86 -2.29 -11.64 -0.73
N ARG A 87 -1.09 -11.48 -0.17
CA ARG A 87 -0.85 -10.60 0.99
C ARG A 87 -1.21 -9.14 0.75
N ALA A 88 -1.33 -8.73 -0.50
CA ALA A 88 -1.89 -7.42 -0.84
C ALA A 88 -3.26 -7.16 -0.18
N PHE A 89 -4.02 -8.22 0.11
CA PHE A 89 -5.34 -8.20 0.73
C PHE A 89 -5.33 -8.57 2.22
N GLU A 90 -4.17 -8.84 2.82
CA GLU A 90 -4.05 -9.35 4.20
C GLU A 90 -4.78 -8.43 5.21
N HIS A 91 -4.66 -7.12 5.05
CA HIS A 91 -5.35 -6.14 5.89
C HIS A 91 -6.89 -6.22 5.76
N LEU A 92 -7.42 -6.59 4.59
CA LEU A 92 -8.87 -6.78 4.40
C LEU A 92 -9.35 -8.06 5.07
N PHE A 93 -8.57 -9.14 5.00
CA PHE A 93 -8.89 -10.37 5.73
C PHE A 93 -8.77 -10.20 7.26
N GLU A 94 -7.89 -9.32 7.73
CA GLU A 94 -7.84 -8.94 9.15
C GLU A 94 -9.07 -8.16 9.57
N ILE A 95 -9.54 -7.22 8.74
CA ILE A 95 -10.78 -6.48 8.96
C ILE A 95 -11.98 -7.44 8.99
N GLU A 96 -12.07 -8.37 8.06
CA GLU A 96 -13.13 -9.39 8.03
C GLU A 96 -13.17 -10.21 9.32
N ARG A 97 -12.01 -10.70 9.78
CA ARG A 97 -11.90 -11.41 11.06
C ARG A 97 -12.30 -10.53 12.24
N ARG A 98 -11.95 -9.24 12.22
CA ARG A 98 -12.35 -8.30 13.27
C ARG A 98 -13.86 -8.10 13.29
N ILE A 99 -14.51 -7.95 12.13
CA ILE A 99 -15.96 -7.84 12.00
C ILE A 99 -16.63 -9.09 12.56
N ALA A 100 -16.16 -10.28 12.20
CA ALA A 100 -16.69 -11.56 12.70
C ALA A 100 -16.59 -11.65 14.24
N ALA A 101 -15.44 -11.30 14.81
CA ALA A 101 -15.23 -11.32 16.26
C ALA A 101 -16.10 -10.31 17.01
N LEU A 102 -16.32 -9.12 16.45
CA LEU A 102 -17.20 -8.10 17.03
C LEU A 102 -18.67 -8.53 16.95
N ASN A 103 -19.09 -9.14 15.85
CA ASN A 103 -20.45 -9.68 15.71
C ASN A 103 -20.70 -10.83 16.70
N GLU A 104 -19.73 -11.70 16.95
CA GLU A 104 -19.83 -12.74 17.98
C GLU A 104 -20.03 -12.13 19.37
N GLN A 105 -19.29 -11.05 19.69
CA GLN A 105 -19.49 -10.34 20.94
C GLN A 105 -20.90 -9.74 21.05
N LEU A 106 -21.44 -9.16 19.99
CA LEU A 106 -22.81 -8.63 19.96
C LEU A 106 -23.86 -9.72 20.20
N THR A 107 -23.68 -10.92 19.65
CA THR A 107 -24.65 -12.02 19.82
C THR A 107 -24.61 -12.63 21.21
N THR A 108 -23.51 -12.56 21.93
CA THR A 108 -23.36 -13.15 23.28
C THR A 108 -23.76 -12.18 24.40
N ARG A 109 -23.86 -10.88 24.12
CA ARG A 109 -24.22 -9.86 25.11
C ARG A 109 -25.74 -9.69 25.22
N THR A 110 -26.19 -9.38 26.42
CA THR A 110 -27.61 -9.12 26.73
C THR A 110 -27.90 -7.73 27.28
N ASP A 111 -26.84 -6.92 27.44
CA ASP A 111 -26.90 -5.57 27.97
C ASP A 111 -27.11 -4.50 26.86
N TYR A 112 -28.15 -4.66 26.07
CA TYR A 112 -28.44 -3.91 24.84
C TYR A 112 -28.54 -2.38 25.02
N GLU A 113 -28.86 -1.91 26.24
CA GLU A 113 -28.97 -0.49 26.55
C GLU A 113 -27.66 0.12 27.10
N SER A 114 -26.60 -0.67 27.26
CA SER A 114 -25.33 -0.16 27.78
C SER A 114 -24.60 0.70 26.75
N GLU A 115 -23.94 1.73 27.23
CA GLU A 115 -23.08 2.61 26.39
C GLU A 115 -22.00 1.78 25.65
N SER A 116 -21.47 0.75 26.31
CA SER A 116 -20.45 -0.14 25.72
C SER A 116 -21.01 -1.02 24.60
N TYR A 117 -22.28 -1.41 24.65
CA TYR A 117 -22.94 -2.15 23.60
C TYR A 117 -23.19 -1.25 22.37
N MET A 118 -23.64 -0.02 22.60
CA MET A 118 -23.87 0.94 21.53
C MET A 118 -22.55 1.29 20.80
N ARG A 119 -21.47 1.50 21.53
CA ARG A 119 -20.13 1.73 20.93
C ARG A 119 -19.65 0.56 20.08
N LEU A 120 -19.97 -0.67 20.49
CA LEU A 120 -19.64 -1.88 19.73
C LEU A 120 -20.39 -1.91 18.39
N ILE A 121 -21.67 -1.54 18.39
CA ILE A 121 -22.48 -1.43 17.16
C ILE A 121 -21.89 -0.37 16.23
N GLU A 122 -21.54 0.81 16.76
CA GLU A 122 -20.93 1.87 15.98
C GLU A 122 -19.61 1.43 15.36
N GLU A 123 -18.75 0.73 16.12
CA GLU A 123 -17.48 0.18 15.62
C GLU A 123 -17.71 -0.82 14.48
N VAL A 124 -18.61 -1.80 14.67
CA VAL A 124 -18.93 -2.80 13.63
C VAL A 124 -19.45 -2.12 12.37
N THR A 125 -20.37 -1.16 12.52
CA THR A 125 -20.96 -0.45 11.38
C THR A 125 -19.89 0.29 10.59
N ALA A 126 -19.06 1.09 11.26
CA ALA A 126 -18.02 1.90 10.63
C ALA A 126 -16.94 1.05 9.91
N ILE A 127 -16.58 -0.10 10.49
CA ILE A 127 -15.61 -1.01 9.87
C ILE A 127 -16.25 -1.75 8.70
N SER A 128 -17.49 -2.21 8.83
CA SER A 128 -18.22 -2.95 7.80
C SER A 128 -18.46 -2.09 6.56
N GLU A 129 -18.85 -0.83 6.72
CA GLU A 129 -19.03 0.10 5.58
C GLU A 129 -17.75 0.22 4.74
N LYS A 130 -16.59 0.33 5.40
CA LYS A 130 -15.29 0.41 4.71
C LYS A 130 -14.91 -0.91 4.04
N PHE A 131 -15.20 -2.05 4.68
CA PHE A 131 -14.89 -3.37 4.16
C PHE A 131 -15.73 -3.71 2.92
N TYR A 132 -17.05 -3.52 3.01
CA TYR A 132 -17.96 -3.83 1.90
C TYR A 132 -17.87 -2.85 0.72
N ALA A 133 -17.21 -1.69 0.89
CA ALA A 133 -16.86 -0.81 -0.21
C ALA A 133 -15.78 -1.40 -1.14
N VAL A 134 -15.04 -2.43 -0.68
CA VAL A 134 -14.01 -3.12 -1.46
C VAL A 134 -14.59 -4.42 -2.01
N ASP A 135 -14.60 -4.56 -3.33
CA ASP A 135 -15.02 -5.81 -3.97
C ASP A 135 -13.88 -6.84 -3.92
N LEU A 136 -14.06 -7.86 -3.08
CA LEU A 136 -13.14 -8.99 -2.94
C LEU A 136 -13.64 -10.26 -3.66
N THR A 137 -14.77 -10.20 -4.36
CA THR A 137 -15.43 -11.38 -4.94
C THR A 137 -14.49 -12.15 -5.88
N ASN A 138 -13.65 -11.43 -6.63
CA ASN A 138 -12.77 -11.99 -7.64
C ASN A 138 -11.28 -11.73 -7.37
N TYR A 139 -10.88 -11.57 -6.09
CA TYR A 139 -9.49 -11.22 -5.77
C TYR A 139 -8.49 -12.26 -6.31
N GLN A 140 -8.84 -13.54 -6.37
CA GLN A 140 -7.99 -14.60 -6.91
C GLN A 140 -7.75 -14.42 -8.41
N GLU A 141 -8.78 -14.05 -9.17
CA GLU A 141 -8.66 -13.73 -10.61
C GLU A 141 -7.82 -12.47 -10.83
N ASP A 142 -7.96 -11.46 -9.97
CA ASP A 142 -7.13 -10.25 -10.01
C ASP A 142 -5.66 -10.59 -9.75
N VAL A 143 -5.36 -11.45 -8.77
CA VAL A 143 -3.99 -11.94 -8.48
C VAL A 143 -3.42 -12.66 -9.70
N GLU A 144 -4.14 -13.63 -10.27
CA GLU A 144 -3.71 -14.37 -11.44
C GLU A 144 -3.45 -13.43 -12.62
N ARG A 145 -4.37 -12.56 -12.94
CA ARG A 145 -4.27 -11.61 -14.04
C ARG A 145 -3.05 -10.70 -13.92
N ILE A 146 -2.78 -10.16 -12.73
CA ILE A 146 -1.64 -9.28 -12.50
C ILE A 146 -0.33 -10.06 -12.57
N LEU A 147 -0.24 -11.25 -12.01
CA LEU A 147 0.96 -12.08 -12.09
C LEU A 147 1.28 -12.44 -13.55
N LEU A 148 0.30 -12.90 -14.32
CA LEU A 148 0.47 -13.16 -15.76
C LEU A 148 0.89 -11.90 -16.54
N GLY A 149 0.29 -10.74 -16.22
CA GLY A 149 0.65 -9.45 -16.81
C GLY A 149 2.07 -9.00 -16.51
N LEU A 150 2.66 -9.46 -15.41
CA LEU A 150 4.06 -9.20 -15.02
C LEU A 150 5.04 -10.26 -15.57
N GLY A 151 4.53 -11.23 -16.36
CA GLY A 151 5.33 -12.22 -17.07
C GLY A 151 5.57 -13.53 -16.31
N PHE A 152 4.87 -13.78 -15.20
CA PHE A 152 4.84 -15.09 -14.58
C PHE A 152 3.98 -16.06 -15.39
N GLU A 153 4.28 -17.33 -15.29
CA GLU A 153 3.47 -18.41 -15.88
C GLU A 153 2.63 -19.09 -14.80
N ARG A 154 1.55 -19.79 -15.20
CA ARG A 154 0.71 -20.55 -14.25
C ARG A 154 1.49 -21.62 -13.49
N SER A 155 2.52 -22.19 -14.11
CA SER A 155 3.46 -23.13 -13.50
C SER A 155 4.28 -22.52 -12.35
N ASP A 156 4.44 -21.19 -12.32
CA ASP A 156 5.15 -20.49 -11.26
C ASP A 156 4.31 -20.29 -9.98
N PHE A 157 2.99 -20.38 -10.07
CA PHE A 157 2.07 -19.99 -8.99
C PHE A 157 2.27 -20.77 -7.69
N THR A 158 2.67 -22.03 -7.79
CA THR A 158 2.93 -22.91 -6.64
C THR A 158 4.41 -22.94 -6.22
N ARG A 159 5.28 -22.25 -6.97
CA ARG A 159 6.71 -22.17 -6.64
C ARG A 159 6.94 -21.28 -5.44
N GLN A 160 7.95 -21.61 -4.66
CA GLN A 160 8.35 -20.83 -3.48
C GLN A 160 9.00 -19.51 -3.88
N THR A 161 8.73 -18.44 -3.11
CA THR A 161 9.35 -17.12 -3.35
C THR A 161 10.87 -17.16 -3.32
N SER A 162 11.45 -18.08 -2.56
CA SER A 162 12.91 -18.33 -2.48
C SER A 162 13.54 -18.80 -3.80
N GLU A 163 12.77 -19.40 -4.68
CA GLU A 163 13.24 -19.90 -5.98
C GLU A 163 13.39 -18.82 -7.05
N PHE A 164 12.90 -17.62 -6.77
CA PHE A 164 12.92 -16.51 -7.71
C PHE A 164 14.15 -15.62 -7.54
N SER A 165 14.73 -15.16 -8.64
CA SER A 165 15.82 -14.19 -8.62
C SER A 165 15.33 -12.82 -8.08
N GLY A 166 16.25 -11.95 -7.67
CA GLY A 166 15.93 -10.64 -7.14
C GLY A 166 15.03 -9.80 -8.05
N GLY A 167 15.24 -9.85 -9.36
CA GLY A 167 14.38 -9.16 -10.32
C GLY A 167 12.95 -9.71 -10.38
N TRP A 168 12.78 -11.02 -10.25
CA TRP A 168 11.47 -11.65 -10.16
C TRP A 168 10.78 -11.34 -8.83
N ARG A 169 11.53 -11.33 -7.73
CA ARG A 169 10.99 -10.92 -6.42
C ARG A 169 10.51 -9.46 -6.43
N MET A 170 11.22 -8.57 -7.16
CA MET A 170 10.77 -7.20 -7.38
C MET A 170 9.41 -7.14 -8.09
N ARG A 171 9.16 -8.03 -9.07
CA ARG A 171 7.87 -8.13 -9.73
C ARG A 171 6.77 -8.66 -8.81
N ILE A 172 7.09 -9.54 -7.85
CA ILE A 172 6.13 -9.98 -6.82
C ILE A 172 5.67 -8.77 -5.98
N GLU A 173 6.61 -7.95 -5.52
CA GLU A 173 6.27 -6.75 -4.76
C GLU A 173 5.48 -5.75 -5.60
N LEU A 174 5.84 -5.58 -6.87
CA LEU A 174 5.06 -4.76 -7.79
C LEU A 174 3.63 -5.31 -7.96
N ALA A 175 3.46 -6.64 -8.04
CA ALA A 175 2.14 -7.26 -8.08
C ALA A 175 1.30 -6.90 -6.86
N LYS A 176 1.88 -7.00 -5.65
CA LYS A 176 1.18 -6.62 -4.41
C LYS A 176 0.74 -5.16 -4.41
N LEU A 177 1.59 -4.26 -4.88
CA LEU A 177 1.24 -2.85 -5.00
C LEU A 177 0.11 -2.60 -6.00
N LEU A 178 0.17 -3.23 -7.19
CA LEU A 178 -0.86 -3.09 -8.22
C LEU A 178 -2.22 -3.65 -7.77
N LEU A 179 -2.22 -4.74 -7.00
CA LEU A 179 -3.43 -5.33 -6.41
C LEU A 179 -4.12 -4.39 -5.42
N GLN A 180 -3.36 -3.53 -4.74
CA GLN A 180 -3.91 -2.52 -3.84
C GLN A 180 -4.54 -1.34 -4.58
N LYS A 181 -4.43 -1.29 -5.92
CA LYS A 181 -4.99 -0.24 -6.80
C LYS A 181 -4.63 1.17 -6.32
N PRO A 182 -3.34 1.52 -6.22
CA PRO A 182 -2.94 2.84 -5.75
C PRO A 182 -3.28 3.92 -6.78
N ASP A 183 -3.62 5.13 -6.29
CA ASP A 183 -3.85 6.32 -7.13
C ASP A 183 -2.52 6.91 -7.62
N LEU A 184 -1.45 6.77 -6.84
CA LEU A 184 -0.08 7.09 -7.23
C LEU A 184 0.84 5.90 -7.00
N LEU A 185 1.57 5.49 -8.02
CA LEU A 185 2.62 4.48 -7.93
C LEU A 185 4.00 5.14 -8.04
N LEU A 186 4.81 4.97 -7.01
CA LEU A 186 6.18 5.47 -6.93
C LEU A 186 7.16 4.29 -7.08
N LEU A 187 8.01 4.36 -8.09
CA LEU A 187 9.03 3.35 -8.39
C LEU A 187 10.43 3.97 -8.19
N ASP A 188 11.22 3.41 -7.25
CA ASP A 188 12.57 3.89 -6.93
C ASP A 188 13.68 3.04 -7.58
#